data_541ce5a230275be9a2e8225461540bfd
#
_entry.id   541ce5a230275be9a2e8225461540bfd
#
_cell.length_a   1.000
_cell.length_b   1.000
_cell.length_c   1.000
_cell.angle_alpha   90.00
_cell.angle_beta   90.00
_cell.angle_gamma   90.00
#
_symmetry.space_group_name_H-M   'P 1'
#
loop_
_entity.id
_entity.type
_entity.pdbx_description
1 polymer ?
#
loop_
_entity_poly.entity_id
_entity_poly.type
_entity_poly.pdbx_seq_one_letter_code
_entity_poly.pdbx_strand_id
1 'polypeptide(L)'
;AVRSLKARGESPQSMFAIVQGALYPHLRKQSADGLTQLPFDGFAIGGLAVGEEKHQREDTCEVAAAMLPADRPRYLMGVGTPLDLLEAVHRGVDMFDCIIPNKVAQFGTAFTSRGLLQLRRSVYKFSDEKLDPTCLCPVCRKYSRGYLHHLTKTQEPLGWTLLGQHNIAFYHQLMREIRQSILENRFLALYNEKRQFLQVEDMDHPAVPPKVGKERRPRTLGNYTVNIAEAGFASIRQVSSGEIMHSHTPPMEEAKSLYVDQSALAERLQLPAGKSPEEVPELVIWDVGLGAAANAMAAVQCYEAAAAQGPVRRLKLISFENDLDSLRLALTHKSYFPNLRHSGPDAVLARGQWTSRQFPGLSWELLEGDFWERAPQASAKPDLVFYDFFSHKTDTACWKLASFARLFELVRSERSAELFTYSASTAVRAGLLHAGFFVGAGVGTGVKKDTTVALTSGWAGAPRHALLGAEWLGKWDRSQAKFPDGLTEPERVAFEDKIRRHPQFAG
;
A
#
# COMPACT_ATOMS: atom_id res chain seq x y z
N ALA A 1 15.19 -8.15 36.60
CA ALA A 1 16.13 -8.59 35.56
C ALA A 1 17.45 -9.10 36.21
N VAL A 2 18.30 -8.21 36.77
CA VAL A 2 19.62 -8.59 37.34
C VAL A 2 19.50 -9.69 38.43
N ARG A 3 18.54 -9.62 39.35
CA ARG A 3 18.31 -10.65 40.36
C ARG A 3 17.96 -12.01 39.74
N SER A 4 17.13 -12.02 38.71
CA SER A 4 16.72 -13.25 38.02
C SER A 4 17.89 -13.91 37.28
N LEU A 5 18.73 -13.11 36.61
CA LEU A 5 19.94 -13.60 35.96
C LEU A 5 20.93 -14.22 36.98
N LYS A 6 21.12 -13.54 38.13
CA LYS A 6 21.96 -14.07 39.21
C LYS A 6 21.39 -15.38 39.80
N ALA A 7 20.06 -15.46 39.99
CA ALA A 7 19.39 -16.63 40.51
C ALA A 7 19.45 -17.83 39.55
N ARG A 8 19.50 -17.60 38.23
CA ARG A 8 19.63 -18.64 37.22
C ARG A 8 20.98 -19.37 37.36
N GLY A 9 22.06 -18.63 37.65
CA GLY A 9 23.42 -19.18 37.73
C GLY A 9 23.83 -19.86 36.44
N GLU A 10 24.37 -21.08 36.54
CA GLU A 10 24.83 -21.94 35.42
C GLU A 10 23.70 -22.83 34.82
N SER A 11 22.41 -22.57 35.12
CA SER A 11 21.31 -23.32 34.56
C SER A 11 21.32 -23.31 33.02
N PRO A 12 21.11 -24.45 32.35
CA PRO A 12 21.03 -24.49 30.89
C PRO A 12 19.73 -23.88 30.33
N GLN A 13 18.81 -23.41 31.19
CA GLN A 13 17.56 -22.79 30.77
C GLN A 13 17.81 -21.41 30.20
N SER A 14 17.24 -21.14 29.02
CA SER A 14 17.25 -19.81 28.42
C SER A 14 16.35 -18.84 29.20
N MET A 15 16.81 -17.60 29.35
CA MET A 15 16.07 -16.55 30.03
C MET A 15 15.83 -15.37 29.10
N PHE A 16 14.58 -14.96 28.99
CA PHE A 16 14.15 -13.83 28.16
C PHE A 16 13.85 -12.61 29.02
N ALA A 17 14.29 -11.44 28.54
CA ALA A 17 13.85 -10.17 29.09
C ALA A 17 12.59 -9.69 28.35
N ILE A 18 11.69 -8.98 29.06
CA ILE A 18 10.45 -8.47 28.46
C ILE A 18 10.56 -6.95 28.34
N VAL A 19 10.58 -6.45 27.11
CA VAL A 19 10.54 -5.02 26.82
C VAL A 19 9.09 -4.53 26.94
N GLN A 20 8.89 -3.50 27.76
CA GLN A 20 7.61 -2.87 28.04
C GLN A 20 7.61 -1.41 27.57
N GLY A 21 6.45 -0.74 27.60
CA GLY A 21 6.32 0.68 27.25
C GLY A 21 5.00 1.01 26.53
N ALA A 22 4.02 0.11 26.58
CA ALA A 22 2.73 0.25 25.89
C ALA A 22 2.92 0.68 24.42
N LEU A 23 2.21 1.71 23.96
CA LEU A 23 2.32 2.26 22.61
C LEU A 23 3.34 3.43 22.50
N TYR A 24 4.12 3.70 23.54
CA TYR A 24 5.03 4.84 23.59
C TYR A 24 6.46 4.46 23.19
N PRO A 25 6.96 4.88 22.00
CA PRO A 25 8.26 4.48 21.48
C PRO A 25 9.43 4.86 22.40
N HIS A 26 9.36 6.02 23.07
CA HIS A 26 10.41 6.48 23.98
C HIS A 26 10.53 5.60 25.23
N LEU A 27 9.40 5.12 25.78
CA LEU A 27 9.41 4.20 26.94
C LEU A 27 9.91 2.81 26.51
N ARG A 28 9.53 2.32 25.31
CA ARG A 28 10.06 1.09 24.78
C ARG A 28 11.57 1.16 24.54
N LYS A 29 12.03 2.30 24.01
CA LYS A 29 13.47 2.53 23.83
C LYS A 29 14.21 2.50 25.17
N GLN A 30 13.72 3.20 26.17
CA GLN A 30 14.32 3.19 27.51
C GLN A 30 14.37 1.77 28.09
N SER A 31 13.29 0.99 27.94
CA SER A 31 13.23 -0.41 28.38
C SER A 31 14.21 -1.30 27.61
N ALA A 32 14.25 -1.17 26.27
CA ALA A 32 15.15 -1.95 25.41
C ALA A 32 16.62 -1.62 25.72
N ASP A 33 17.01 -0.34 25.76
CA ASP A 33 18.37 0.11 26.04
C ASP A 33 18.89 -0.46 27.39
N GLY A 34 18.02 -0.46 28.42
CA GLY A 34 18.42 -0.99 29.73
C GLY A 34 18.51 -2.53 29.79
N LEU A 35 17.68 -3.25 29.03
CA LEU A 35 17.63 -4.71 29.05
C LEU A 35 18.65 -5.35 28.12
N THR A 36 18.95 -4.74 26.98
CA THR A 36 19.92 -5.27 25.99
C THR A 36 21.37 -5.20 26.46
N GLN A 37 21.66 -4.41 27.51
CA GLN A 37 22.98 -4.40 28.17
C GLN A 37 23.19 -5.62 29.09
N LEU A 38 22.17 -6.42 29.32
CA LEU A 38 22.23 -7.61 30.18
C LEU A 38 22.28 -8.88 29.35
N PRO A 39 22.98 -9.94 29.81
CA PRO A 39 23.20 -11.17 29.06
C PRO A 39 21.95 -12.10 29.05
N PHE A 40 20.86 -11.62 28.48
CA PHE A 40 19.69 -12.43 28.21
C PHE A 40 19.85 -13.24 26.94
N ASP A 41 19.25 -14.43 26.91
CA ASP A 41 19.31 -15.34 25.77
C ASP A 41 18.34 -14.91 24.63
N GLY A 42 17.33 -14.11 24.96
CA GLY A 42 16.38 -13.55 24.02
C GLY A 42 15.54 -12.41 24.63
N PHE A 43 14.70 -11.79 23.82
CA PHE A 43 13.89 -10.65 24.23
C PHE A 43 12.43 -10.82 23.82
N ALA A 44 11.54 -10.53 24.74
CA ALA A 44 10.11 -10.51 24.47
C ALA A 44 9.58 -9.08 24.32
N ILE A 45 8.63 -8.92 23.41
CA ILE A 45 7.84 -7.70 23.21
C ILE A 45 6.53 -7.87 23.98
N GLY A 46 6.44 -7.28 25.16
CA GLY A 46 5.28 -7.35 26.02
C GLY A 46 4.41 -6.09 25.95
N GLY A 47 3.24 -6.11 26.64
CA GLY A 47 2.34 -4.99 26.75
C GLY A 47 1.67 -4.60 25.43
N LEU A 48 1.41 -5.57 24.56
CA LEU A 48 0.60 -5.47 23.35
C LEU A 48 -0.51 -6.53 23.39
N ALA A 49 -1.50 -6.42 22.52
CA ALA A 49 -2.72 -7.25 22.49
C ALA A 49 -3.58 -7.13 23.76
N VAL A 50 -3.61 -5.93 24.37
CA VAL A 50 -4.34 -5.63 25.60
C VAL A 50 -5.46 -4.59 25.42
N GLY A 51 -5.84 -4.28 24.17
CA GLY A 51 -6.96 -3.38 23.83
C GLY A 51 -6.67 -2.31 22.80
N GLU A 52 -5.43 -2.24 22.32
CA GLU A 52 -5.06 -1.36 21.21
C GLU A 52 -5.61 -1.85 19.86
N GLU A 53 -5.72 -0.94 18.91
CA GLU A 53 -6.07 -1.26 17.53
C GLU A 53 -4.98 -2.09 16.84
N LYS A 54 -5.39 -2.93 15.88
CA LYS A 54 -4.46 -3.83 15.16
C LYS A 54 -3.27 -3.09 14.56
N HIS A 55 -3.50 -1.98 13.89
CA HIS A 55 -2.43 -1.18 13.27
C HIS A 55 -1.43 -0.64 14.31
N GLN A 56 -1.92 -0.14 15.46
CA GLN A 56 -1.07 0.35 16.56
C GLN A 56 -0.18 -0.76 17.10
N ARG A 57 -0.71 -1.98 17.23
CA ARG A 57 0.05 -3.15 17.66
C ARG A 57 1.14 -3.50 16.64
N GLU A 58 0.81 -3.52 15.35
CA GLU A 58 1.75 -3.82 14.27
C GLU A 58 2.89 -2.80 14.22
N ASP A 59 2.58 -1.50 14.25
CA ASP A 59 3.57 -0.42 14.24
C ASP A 59 4.47 -0.46 15.48
N THR A 60 3.86 -0.68 16.63
CA THR A 60 4.61 -0.77 17.88
C THR A 60 5.50 -2.01 17.93
N CYS A 61 5.02 -3.13 17.39
CA CYS A 61 5.79 -4.36 17.25
C CYS A 61 7.02 -4.12 16.36
N GLU A 62 6.84 -3.44 15.22
CA GLU A 62 7.91 -3.08 14.30
C GLU A 62 8.99 -2.23 14.98
N VAL A 63 8.55 -1.14 15.65
CA VAL A 63 9.45 -0.26 16.38
C VAL A 63 10.20 -1.01 17.49
N ALA A 64 9.51 -1.86 18.24
CA ALA A 64 10.10 -2.62 19.33
C ALA A 64 11.10 -3.68 18.82
N ALA A 65 10.75 -4.42 17.78
CA ALA A 65 11.63 -5.43 17.18
C ALA A 65 12.94 -4.82 16.66
N ALA A 66 12.88 -3.60 16.10
CA ALA A 66 14.08 -2.89 15.62
C ALA A 66 15.03 -2.42 16.74
N MET A 67 14.53 -2.30 17.97
CA MET A 67 15.35 -1.93 19.12
C MET A 67 16.10 -3.13 19.73
N LEU A 68 15.76 -4.36 19.30
CA LEU A 68 16.30 -5.59 19.85
C LEU A 68 17.44 -6.16 18.99
N PRO A 69 18.43 -6.83 19.60
CA PRO A 69 19.54 -7.46 18.88
C PRO A 69 19.04 -8.45 17.81
N ALA A 70 19.66 -8.40 16.62
CA ALA A 70 19.28 -9.27 15.51
C ALA A 70 19.75 -10.72 15.68
N ASP A 71 20.77 -10.94 16.51
CA ASP A 71 21.37 -12.25 16.82
C ASP A 71 20.68 -12.98 17.99
N ARG A 72 19.59 -12.40 18.52
CA ARG A 72 18.83 -12.96 19.64
C ARG A 72 17.37 -13.19 19.25
N PRO A 73 16.75 -14.30 19.71
CA PRO A 73 15.31 -14.54 19.43
C PRO A 73 14.43 -13.44 20.01
N ARG A 74 13.44 -13.02 19.20
CA ARG A 74 12.44 -12.01 19.54
C ARG A 74 11.08 -12.67 19.65
N TYR A 75 10.44 -12.49 20.79
CA TYR A 75 9.18 -13.15 21.15
C TYR A 75 8.06 -12.13 21.31
N LEU A 76 7.01 -12.22 20.49
CA LEU A 76 5.81 -11.40 20.64
C LEU A 76 4.78 -12.17 21.48
N MET A 77 4.47 -11.60 22.65
CA MET A 77 3.61 -12.26 23.66
C MET A 77 2.12 -12.08 23.34
N GLY A 78 1.36 -13.17 23.46
CA GLY A 78 -0.10 -13.17 23.43
C GLY A 78 -0.74 -12.93 22.06
N VAL A 79 0.02 -13.00 20.98
CA VAL A 79 -0.43 -12.72 19.60
C VAL A 79 -0.22 -13.95 18.73
N GLY A 80 -1.07 -14.34 17.84
CA GLY A 80 -2.32 -13.82 17.36
C GLY A 80 -2.96 -14.78 16.36
N THR A 81 -3.69 -14.23 15.36
CA THR A 81 -4.19 -15.01 14.22
C THR A 81 -3.06 -15.46 13.30
N PRO A 82 -3.29 -16.44 12.38
CA PRO A 82 -2.25 -16.82 11.40
C PRO A 82 -1.69 -15.64 10.59
N LEU A 83 -2.54 -14.67 10.26
CA LEU A 83 -2.10 -13.45 9.62
C LEU A 83 -1.23 -12.58 10.54
N ASP A 84 -1.58 -12.45 11.82
CA ASP A 84 -0.78 -11.66 12.78
C ASP A 84 0.63 -12.28 12.95
N LEU A 85 0.75 -13.62 12.91
CA LEU A 85 2.04 -14.29 12.94
C LEU A 85 2.88 -13.93 11.69
N LEU A 86 2.26 -14.02 10.51
CA LEU A 86 2.93 -13.69 9.24
C LEU A 86 3.39 -12.22 9.22
N GLU A 87 2.55 -11.30 9.65
CA GLU A 87 2.83 -9.86 9.74
C GLU A 87 3.93 -9.57 10.78
N ALA A 88 3.95 -10.27 11.90
CA ALA A 88 4.96 -10.05 12.92
C ALA A 88 6.32 -10.64 12.54
N VAL A 89 6.36 -11.80 11.86
CA VAL A 89 7.63 -12.33 11.30
C VAL A 89 8.19 -11.37 10.26
N HIS A 90 7.36 -10.79 9.43
CA HIS A 90 7.77 -9.74 8.48
C HIS A 90 8.44 -8.54 9.17
N ARG A 91 8.08 -8.28 10.43
CA ARG A 91 8.65 -7.23 11.29
C ARG A 91 9.82 -7.70 12.18
N GLY A 92 10.30 -8.91 11.98
CA GLY A 92 11.48 -9.45 12.66
C GLY A 92 11.19 -10.13 14.00
N VAL A 93 10.02 -10.70 14.19
CA VAL A 93 9.66 -11.53 15.34
C VAL A 93 9.85 -13.02 15.01
N ASP A 94 10.34 -13.80 15.96
CA ASP A 94 10.69 -15.21 15.78
C ASP A 94 9.73 -16.17 16.50
N MET A 95 9.15 -15.75 17.63
CA MET A 95 8.43 -16.64 18.56
C MET A 95 7.09 -16.02 18.99
N PHE A 96 6.12 -16.90 19.24
CA PHE A 96 4.75 -16.52 19.57
C PHE A 96 4.13 -17.47 20.58
N ASP A 97 3.18 -16.97 21.37
CA ASP A 97 2.16 -17.74 22.05
C ASP A 97 0.79 -17.11 21.83
N CYS A 98 -0.25 -17.90 21.74
CA CYS A 98 -1.60 -17.37 21.73
C CYS A 98 -2.67 -18.43 22.05
N ILE A 99 -3.83 -17.96 22.51
CA ILE A 99 -4.98 -18.82 22.78
C ILE A 99 -5.89 -19.03 21.55
N ILE A 100 -5.66 -18.28 20.48
CA ILE A 100 -6.55 -18.19 19.30
C ILE A 100 -6.90 -19.54 18.71
N PRO A 101 -5.95 -20.49 18.46
CA PRO A 101 -6.27 -21.78 17.87
C PRO A 101 -7.38 -22.52 18.62
N ASN A 102 -7.29 -22.60 19.95
CA ASN A 102 -8.26 -23.26 20.78
C ASN A 102 -9.52 -22.41 21.03
N LYS A 103 -9.35 -21.09 21.19
CA LYS A 103 -10.48 -20.19 21.41
C LYS A 103 -11.46 -20.24 20.24
N VAL A 104 -10.98 -20.13 19.00
CA VAL A 104 -11.88 -20.15 17.83
C VAL A 104 -12.44 -21.54 17.56
N ALA A 105 -11.72 -22.62 17.91
CA ALA A 105 -12.21 -23.99 17.82
C ALA A 105 -13.48 -24.21 18.66
N GLN A 106 -13.56 -23.61 19.85
CA GLN A 106 -14.75 -23.65 20.72
C GLN A 106 -15.99 -23.06 20.03
N PHE A 107 -15.81 -22.12 19.12
CA PHE A 107 -16.88 -21.52 18.32
C PHE A 107 -17.11 -22.24 16.98
N GLY A 108 -16.40 -23.34 16.73
CA GLY A 108 -16.55 -24.14 15.51
C GLY A 108 -15.79 -23.56 14.31
N THR A 109 -14.74 -22.78 14.55
CA THR A 109 -13.91 -22.19 13.51
C THR A 109 -12.63 -22.99 13.31
N ALA A 110 -12.30 -23.27 12.04
CA ALA A 110 -11.05 -23.89 11.62
C ALA A 110 -10.29 -23.00 10.64
N PHE A 111 -8.99 -22.86 10.83
CA PHE A 111 -8.08 -22.25 9.87
C PHE A 111 -7.70 -23.25 8.79
N THR A 112 -7.81 -22.88 7.52
CA THR A 112 -7.43 -23.77 6.42
C THR A 112 -6.65 -23.05 5.34
N SER A 113 -6.03 -23.79 4.43
CA SER A 113 -5.38 -23.26 3.23
C SER A 113 -6.36 -22.55 2.26
N ARG A 114 -7.66 -22.70 2.47
CA ARG A 114 -8.74 -22.13 1.66
C ARG A 114 -9.62 -21.15 2.45
N GLY A 115 -9.06 -20.55 3.49
CA GLY A 115 -9.75 -19.56 4.34
C GLY A 115 -10.32 -20.16 5.63
N LEU A 116 -11.13 -19.38 6.31
CA LEU A 116 -11.73 -19.68 7.59
C LEU A 116 -13.03 -20.49 7.43
N LEU A 117 -13.07 -21.71 7.89
CA LEU A 117 -14.28 -22.51 7.91
C LEU A 117 -15.07 -22.30 9.20
N GLN A 118 -16.34 -21.94 9.08
CA GLN A 118 -17.31 -21.86 10.18
C GLN A 118 -18.15 -23.14 10.20
N LEU A 119 -17.70 -24.18 10.91
CA LEU A 119 -18.27 -25.55 10.86
C LEU A 119 -19.73 -25.64 11.34
N ARG A 120 -20.24 -24.61 12.03
CA ARG A 120 -21.66 -24.54 12.41
C ARG A 120 -22.62 -24.28 11.24
N ARG A 121 -22.10 -23.87 10.07
CA ARG A 121 -22.89 -23.60 8.86
C ARG A 121 -23.45 -24.90 8.29
N SER A 122 -24.72 -24.86 7.90
CA SER A 122 -25.44 -26.04 7.38
C SER A 122 -24.87 -26.58 6.07
N VAL A 123 -24.12 -25.78 5.32
CA VAL A 123 -23.44 -26.19 4.08
C VAL A 123 -22.52 -27.39 4.27
N TYR A 124 -21.98 -27.59 5.47
CA TYR A 124 -21.07 -28.70 5.79
C TYR A 124 -21.81 -29.97 6.29
N LYS A 125 -23.13 -29.91 6.49
CA LYS A 125 -23.89 -30.99 7.15
C LYS A 125 -23.68 -32.38 6.54
N PHE A 126 -23.51 -32.43 5.23
CA PHE A 126 -23.36 -33.69 4.48
C PHE A 126 -22.04 -33.73 3.70
N SER A 127 -21.03 -32.93 4.10
CA SER A 127 -19.75 -32.89 3.40
C SER A 127 -18.85 -34.03 3.87
N ASP A 128 -18.43 -34.88 2.95
CA ASP A 128 -17.44 -35.95 3.20
C ASP A 128 -16.00 -35.47 3.04
N GLU A 129 -15.81 -34.17 2.69
CA GLU A 129 -14.50 -33.60 2.49
C GLU A 129 -13.71 -33.48 3.79
N LYS A 130 -12.37 -33.50 3.65
CA LYS A 130 -11.45 -33.17 4.73
C LYS A 130 -11.62 -31.73 5.17
N LEU A 131 -11.23 -31.42 6.41
CA LEU A 131 -11.24 -30.06 6.93
C LEU A 131 -10.39 -29.11 6.04
N ASP A 132 -9.17 -29.54 5.75
CA ASP A 132 -8.25 -28.87 4.82
C ASP A 132 -7.63 -29.90 3.87
N PRO A 133 -7.72 -29.74 2.53
CA PRO A 133 -7.23 -30.71 1.57
C PRO A 133 -5.71 -30.90 1.63
N THR A 134 -4.96 -29.87 2.03
CA THR A 134 -3.50 -29.90 2.11
C THR A 134 -2.96 -30.35 3.47
N CYS A 135 -3.80 -30.35 4.51
CA CYS A 135 -3.39 -30.66 5.87
C CYS A 135 -3.26 -32.16 6.10
N LEU A 136 -2.14 -32.57 6.70
CA LEU A 136 -1.83 -33.97 7.05
C LEU A 136 -2.03 -34.32 8.53
N CYS A 137 -2.65 -33.45 9.31
CA CYS A 137 -2.90 -33.69 10.72
C CYS A 137 -3.84 -34.92 10.93
N PRO A 138 -3.83 -35.55 12.12
CA PRO A 138 -4.68 -36.69 12.41
C PRO A 138 -6.18 -36.41 12.19
N VAL A 139 -6.63 -35.19 12.43
CA VAL A 139 -8.05 -34.79 12.25
C VAL A 139 -8.42 -34.83 10.77
N CYS A 140 -7.64 -34.18 9.90
CA CYS A 140 -7.90 -34.19 8.46
C CYS A 140 -7.79 -35.56 7.81
N ARG A 141 -7.03 -36.50 8.42
CA ARG A 141 -6.90 -37.88 7.92
C ARG A 141 -8.10 -38.76 8.26
N LYS A 142 -8.80 -38.46 9.37
CA LYS A 142 -9.81 -39.38 9.94
C LYS A 142 -11.24 -38.86 9.86
N TYR A 143 -11.45 -37.55 9.85
CA TYR A 143 -12.77 -36.96 10.03
C TYR A 143 -13.15 -36.06 8.88
N SER A 144 -14.42 -36.14 8.45
CA SER A 144 -15.00 -35.27 7.45
C SER A 144 -15.53 -33.95 8.05
N ARG A 145 -15.70 -32.92 7.21
CA ARG A 145 -16.37 -31.67 7.60
C ARG A 145 -17.76 -31.91 8.16
N GLY A 146 -18.53 -32.87 7.58
CA GLY A 146 -19.87 -33.24 8.06
C GLY A 146 -19.86 -33.80 9.47
N TYR A 147 -18.94 -34.70 9.82
CA TYR A 147 -18.80 -35.20 11.17
C TYR A 147 -18.42 -34.08 12.17
N LEU A 148 -17.45 -33.23 11.82
CA LEU A 148 -17.05 -32.12 12.66
C LEU A 148 -18.14 -31.06 12.78
N HIS A 149 -18.93 -30.82 11.70
CA HIS A 149 -20.12 -30.02 11.77
C HIS A 149 -21.14 -30.56 12.78
N HIS A 150 -21.41 -31.86 12.75
CA HIS A 150 -22.32 -32.51 13.70
C HIS A 150 -21.86 -32.25 15.14
N LEU A 151 -20.61 -32.63 15.48
CA LEU A 151 -20.07 -32.42 16.82
C LEU A 151 -20.13 -30.95 17.27
N THR A 152 -19.80 -30.04 16.37
CA THR A 152 -19.80 -28.60 16.68
C THR A 152 -21.22 -28.08 16.89
N LYS A 153 -22.19 -28.59 16.11
CA LYS A 153 -23.60 -28.19 16.18
C LYS A 153 -24.26 -28.69 17.45
N THR A 154 -23.94 -29.91 17.90
CA THR A 154 -24.41 -30.51 19.13
C THR A 154 -23.62 -30.10 20.37
N GLN A 155 -22.60 -29.24 20.18
CA GLN A 155 -21.73 -28.72 21.26
C GLN A 155 -20.95 -29.80 22.00
N GLU A 156 -20.60 -30.88 21.30
CA GLU A 156 -19.80 -31.95 21.87
C GLU A 156 -18.36 -31.47 22.16
N PRO A 157 -17.81 -31.74 23.36
CA PRO A 157 -16.42 -31.39 23.70
C PRO A 157 -15.40 -31.95 22.71
N LEU A 158 -15.63 -33.11 22.17
CA LEU A 158 -14.77 -33.73 21.14
C LEU A 158 -14.66 -32.85 19.90
N GLY A 159 -15.73 -32.11 19.53
CA GLY A 159 -15.74 -31.22 18.35
C GLY A 159 -14.69 -30.14 18.45
N TRP A 160 -14.70 -29.38 19.54
CA TRP A 160 -13.69 -28.31 19.71
C TRP A 160 -12.29 -28.83 19.99
N THR A 161 -12.16 -30.03 20.63
CA THR A 161 -10.86 -30.66 20.86
C THR A 161 -10.21 -31.05 19.53
N LEU A 162 -10.95 -31.66 18.62
CA LEU A 162 -10.48 -31.97 17.27
C LEU A 162 -10.14 -30.72 16.45
N LEU A 163 -11.03 -29.72 16.48
CA LEU A 163 -10.76 -28.46 15.80
C LEU A 163 -9.54 -27.73 16.37
N GLY A 164 -9.37 -27.72 17.68
CA GLY A 164 -8.19 -27.17 18.35
C GLY A 164 -6.91 -27.89 17.92
N GLN A 165 -6.92 -29.21 17.88
CA GLN A 165 -5.80 -30.01 17.40
C GLN A 165 -5.45 -29.69 15.94
N HIS A 166 -6.45 -29.54 15.07
CA HIS A 166 -6.23 -29.13 13.70
C HIS A 166 -5.67 -27.70 13.61
N ASN A 167 -6.25 -26.74 14.31
CA ASN A 167 -5.80 -25.35 14.29
C ASN A 167 -4.35 -25.22 14.78
N ILE A 168 -3.96 -25.93 15.84
CA ILE A 168 -2.57 -25.97 16.31
C ILE A 168 -1.65 -26.57 15.22
N ALA A 169 -2.07 -27.67 14.59
CA ALA A 169 -1.31 -28.24 13.49
C ALA A 169 -1.14 -27.27 12.31
N PHE A 170 -2.17 -26.50 11.99
CA PHE A 170 -2.13 -25.44 10.97
C PHE A 170 -1.11 -24.35 11.32
N TYR A 171 -1.11 -23.85 12.57
CA TYR A 171 -0.15 -22.86 13.03
C TYR A 171 1.29 -23.36 12.94
N HIS A 172 1.55 -24.60 13.40
CA HIS A 172 2.88 -25.19 13.29
C HIS A 172 3.31 -25.40 11.84
N GLN A 173 2.37 -25.76 10.96
CA GLN A 173 2.67 -25.90 9.54
C GLN A 173 3.03 -24.53 8.93
N LEU A 174 2.26 -23.49 9.21
CA LEU A 174 2.53 -22.14 8.76
C LEU A 174 3.93 -21.67 9.23
N MET A 175 4.26 -21.88 10.50
CA MET A 175 5.58 -21.49 11.04
C MET A 175 6.72 -22.29 10.39
N ARG A 176 6.53 -23.59 10.06
CA ARG A 176 7.53 -24.36 9.30
C ARG A 176 7.72 -23.80 7.88
N GLU A 177 6.64 -23.46 7.18
CA GLU A 177 6.69 -22.87 5.85
C GLU A 177 7.38 -21.50 5.87
N ILE A 178 7.06 -20.65 6.84
CA ILE A 178 7.71 -19.36 7.06
C ILE A 178 9.21 -19.57 7.28
N ARG A 179 9.61 -20.44 8.21
CA ARG A 179 11.02 -20.71 8.49
C ARG A 179 11.76 -21.22 7.24
N GLN A 180 11.17 -22.15 6.52
CA GLN A 180 11.79 -22.70 5.31
C GLN A 180 11.95 -21.63 4.24
N SER A 181 10.95 -20.77 4.05
CA SER A 181 11.01 -19.69 3.08
C SER A 181 12.09 -18.63 3.42
N ILE A 182 12.33 -18.39 4.71
CA ILE A 182 13.43 -17.53 5.17
C ILE A 182 14.78 -18.15 4.80
N LEU A 183 14.96 -19.45 5.09
CA LEU A 183 16.20 -20.18 4.77
C LEU A 183 16.48 -20.21 3.26
N GLU A 184 15.44 -20.19 2.45
CA GLU A 184 15.52 -20.19 0.97
C GLU A 184 15.52 -18.79 0.37
N ASN A 185 15.60 -17.72 1.17
CA ASN A 185 15.52 -16.31 0.73
C ASN A 185 14.27 -15.98 -0.12
N ARG A 186 13.14 -16.65 0.11
CA ARG A 186 11.87 -16.43 -0.60
C ARG A 186 10.69 -16.08 0.33
N PHE A 187 10.99 -15.61 1.54
CA PHE A 187 9.95 -15.27 2.52
C PHE A 187 8.93 -14.28 1.97
N LEU A 188 9.36 -13.29 1.19
CA LEU A 188 8.46 -12.28 0.65
C LEU A 188 7.46 -12.85 -0.35
N ALA A 189 7.88 -13.82 -1.17
CA ALA A 189 6.98 -14.52 -2.08
C ALA A 189 5.92 -15.30 -1.29
N LEU A 190 6.33 -16.03 -0.24
CA LEU A 190 5.41 -16.71 0.66
C LEU A 190 4.47 -15.73 1.37
N TYR A 191 4.99 -14.60 1.86
CA TYR A 191 4.21 -13.57 2.54
C TYR A 191 3.10 -13.03 1.63
N ASN A 192 3.43 -12.66 0.40
CA ASN A 192 2.46 -12.15 -0.56
C ASN A 192 1.39 -13.19 -0.95
N GLU A 193 1.79 -14.44 -1.12
CA GLU A 193 0.89 -15.56 -1.37
C GLU A 193 -0.06 -15.79 -0.19
N LYS A 194 0.49 -16.10 0.98
CA LYS A 194 -0.29 -16.52 2.16
C LYS A 194 -1.18 -15.42 2.71
N ARG A 195 -0.73 -14.16 2.65
CA ARG A 195 -1.49 -13.02 3.13
C ARG A 195 -2.89 -12.93 2.51
N GLN A 196 -3.02 -13.28 1.24
CA GLN A 196 -4.30 -13.26 0.54
C GLN A 196 -5.28 -14.29 1.12
N PHE A 197 -4.80 -15.51 1.41
CA PHE A 197 -5.64 -16.62 1.89
C PHE A 197 -5.93 -16.54 3.39
N LEU A 198 -4.99 -16.05 4.20
CA LEU A 198 -5.16 -15.97 5.65
C LEU A 198 -6.18 -14.91 6.13
N GLN A 199 -6.67 -14.07 5.22
CA GLN A 199 -7.65 -13.01 5.51
C GLN A 199 -9.07 -13.34 5.06
N VAL A 200 -9.23 -14.28 4.16
CA VAL A 200 -10.51 -14.55 3.53
C VAL A 200 -11.34 -15.54 4.34
N GLU A 201 -12.65 -15.40 4.24
CA GLU A 201 -13.58 -16.41 4.68
C GLU A 201 -13.50 -17.62 3.72
N ASP A 202 -14.21 -18.68 4.06
CA ASP A 202 -14.32 -19.91 3.31
C ASP A 202 -14.47 -19.66 1.79
N MET A 203 -13.43 -19.99 1.03
CA MET A 203 -13.39 -19.79 -0.41
C MET A 203 -14.29 -20.75 -1.18
N ASP A 204 -14.55 -21.94 -0.63
CA ASP A 204 -15.36 -22.97 -1.27
C ASP A 204 -16.87 -22.68 -1.08
N HIS A 205 -17.20 -22.11 0.07
CA HIS A 205 -18.57 -21.76 0.43
C HIS A 205 -18.61 -20.35 1.05
N PRO A 206 -18.40 -19.29 0.26
CA PRO A 206 -18.42 -17.93 0.79
C PRO A 206 -19.75 -17.68 1.53
N ALA A 207 -19.66 -17.02 2.68
CA ALA A 207 -20.87 -16.59 3.36
C ALA A 207 -21.63 -15.66 2.41
N VAL A 208 -22.94 -15.88 2.26
CA VAL A 208 -23.80 -14.86 1.62
C VAL A 208 -23.58 -13.59 2.44
N PRO A 209 -23.16 -12.47 1.83
CA PRO A 209 -22.97 -11.25 2.58
C PRO A 209 -24.20 -11.02 3.45
N PRO A 210 -24.06 -10.68 4.74
CA PRO A 210 -25.18 -10.43 5.59
C PRO A 210 -26.06 -9.43 4.86
N LYS A 211 -27.38 -9.72 4.72
CA LYS A 211 -28.35 -8.78 4.17
C LYS A 211 -28.03 -7.45 4.80
N VAL A 212 -27.62 -6.48 3.98
CA VAL A 212 -27.07 -5.20 4.41
C VAL A 212 -27.97 -4.65 5.51
N GLY A 213 -27.59 -4.94 6.75
CA GLY A 213 -28.24 -4.33 7.90
C GLY A 213 -27.91 -2.85 7.79
N LYS A 214 -28.94 -1.99 7.76
CA LYS A 214 -28.94 -0.54 7.61
C LYS A 214 -27.51 0.00 7.57
N GLU A 215 -27.01 0.31 6.36
CA GLU A 215 -25.68 0.86 6.15
C GLU A 215 -25.38 1.87 7.24
N ARG A 216 -24.35 1.62 8.02
CA ARG A 216 -23.78 2.71 8.81
C ARG A 216 -23.42 3.76 7.78
N ARG A 217 -24.15 4.90 7.82
CA ARG A 217 -23.92 6.03 6.90
C ARG A 217 -22.41 6.22 6.77
N PRO A 218 -21.89 6.35 5.54
CA PRO A 218 -20.45 6.54 5.34
C PRO A 218 -19.99 7.66 6.27
N ARG A 219 -18.95 7.38 7.06
CA ARG A 219 -18.43 8.38 7.98
C ARG A 219 -17.82 9.49 7.13
N THR A 220 -18.11 10.72 7.50
CA THR A 220 -17.54 11.91 6.90
C THR A 220 -16.45 12.42 7.84
N LEU A 221 -15.31 12.85 7.28
CA LEU A 221 -14.24 13.52 8.01
C LEU A 221 -13.88 14.79 7.22
N GLY A 222 -13.93 15.95 7.88
CA GLY A 222 -13.72 17.22 7.21
C GLY A 222 -14.64 17.39 5.99
N ASN A 223 -14.03 17.66 4.84
CA ASN A 223 -14.74 17.82 3.57
C ASN A 223 -14.87 16.51 2.74
N TYR A 224 -14.67 15.32 3.35
CA TYR A 224 -14.64 14.06 2.61
C TYR A 224 -15.59 13.02 3.19
N THR A 225 -16.12 12.16 2.32
CA THR A 225 -16.93 11.00 2.69
C THR A 225 -16.54 9.78 1.85
N VAL A 226 -16.63 8.57 2.45
CA VAL A 226 -16.43 7.32 1.70
C VAL A 226 -17.59 7.12 0.73
N ASN A 227 -17.29 6.97 -0.54
CA ASN A 227 -18.22 6.66 -1.60
C ASN A 227 -18.05 5.19 -2.03
N ILE A 228 -19.16 4.45 -2.12
CA ILE A 228 -19.17 3.10 -2.67
C ILE A 228 -19.78 3.16 -4.07
N ALA A 229 -19.00 2.83 -5.07
CA ALA A 229 -19.45 2.78 -6.44
C ALA A 229 -20.43 1.61 -6.65
N GLU A 230 -21.29 1.68 -7.67
CA GLU A 230 -22.19 0.59 -8.03
C GLU A 230 -21.45 -0.72 -8.34
N ALA A 231 -20.23 -0.62 -8.87
CA ALA A 231 -19.34 -1.75 -9.11
C ALA A 231 -18.73 -2.36 -7.82
N GLY A 232 -19.08 -1.84 -6.64
CA GLY A 232 -18.71 -2.41 -5.34
C GLY A 232 -17.36 -1.97 -4.77
N PHE A 233 -16.58 -1.12 -5.44
CA PHE A 233 -15.34 -0.57 -4.89
C PHE A 233 -15.59 0.75 -4.15
N ALA A 234 -14.68 1.06 -3.22
CA ALA A 234 -14.71 2.31 -2.46
C ALA A 234 -13.77 3.36 -3.04
N SER A 235 -14.19 4.62 -2.96
CA SER A 235 -13.38 5.80 -3.22
C SER A 235 -13.76 6.93 -2.27
N ILE A 236 -13.12 8.08 -2.39
CA ILE A 236 -13.43 9.27 -1.57
C ILE A 236 -14.19 10.28 -2.43
N ARG A 237 -15.26 10.83 -1.86
CA ARG A 237 -16.00 11.97 -2.43
C ARG A 237 -15.72 13.22 -1.63
N GLN A 238 -15.42 14.30 -2.31
CA GLN A 238 -15.38 15.62 -1.69
C GLN A 238 -16.82 16.16 -1.52
N VAL A 239 -17.16 16.57 -0.30
CA VAL A 239 -18.54 16.95 0.05
C VAL A 239 -18.94 18.25 -0.62
N SER A 240 -18.04 19.26 -0.61
CA SER A 240 -18.32 20.60 -1.13
C SER A 240 -18.55 20.65 -2.64
N SER A 241 -17.77 19.90 -3.42
CA SER A 241 -17.89 19.86 -4.89
C SER A 241 -18.76 18.69 -5.39
N GLY A 242 -18.94 17.66 -4.55
CA GLY A 242 -19.55 16.39 -4.95
C GLY A 242 -18.66 15.52 -5.83
N GLU A 243 -17.43 15.93 -6.15
CA GLU A 243 -16.49 15.19 -6.98
C GLU A 243 -15.99 13.93 -6.29
N ILE A 244 -15.88 12.84 -7.06
CA ILE A 244 -15.41 11.54 -6.59
C ILE A 244 -14.01 11.31 -7.18
N MET A 245 -13.01 10.98 -6.32
CA MET A 245 -11.62 10.81 -6.73
C MET A 245 -11.46 9.75 -7.84
N HIS A 246 -12.17 8.65 -7.75
CA HIS A 246 -12.18 7.58 -8.77
C HIS A 246 -13.63 7.12 -8.95
N SER A 247 -14.26 7.50 -10.04
CA SER A 247 -15.71 7.29 -10.21
C SER A 247 -16.07 6.06 -11.04
N HIS A 248 -15.17 5.59 -11.91
CA HIS A 248 -15.50 4.55 -12.91
C HIS A 248 -14.63 3.29 -12.79
N THR A 249 -13.42 3.42 -12.33
CA THR A 249 -12.44 2.32 -12.22
C THR A 249 -11.99 2.22 -10.75
N PRO A 250 -11.71 1.00 -10.23
CA PRO A 250 -11.13 0.85 -8.90
C PRO A 250 -9.84 1.67 -8.76
N PRO A 251 -9.66 2.41 -7.65
CA PRO A 251 -8.54 3.35 -7.50
C PRO A 251 -7.15 2.75 -7.79
N MET A 252 -6.91 1.53 -7.33
CA MET A 252 -5.62 0.85 -7.54
C MET A 252 -5.40 0.39 -8.98
N GLU A 253 -6.45 0.00 -9.68
CA GLU A 253 -6.36 -0.38 -11.11
C GLU A 253 -6.11 0.85 -11.98
N GLU A 254 -6.79 1.95 -11.69
CA GLU A 254 -6.58 3.22 -12.39
C GLU A 254 -5.16 3.74 -12.13
N ALA A 255 -4.73 3.78 -10.86
CA ALA A 255 -3.38 4.19 -10.47
C ALA A 255 -2.29 3.32 -11.13
N LYS A 256 -2.48 2.00 -11.16
CA LYS A 256 -1.56 1.08 -11.83
C LYS A 256 -1.45 1.38 -13.31
N SER A 257 -2.57 1.49 -14.01
CA SER A 257 -2.58 1.72 -15.47
C SER A 257 -2.02 3.08 -15.86
N LEU A 258 -2.51 4.17 -15.22
CA LEU A 258 -2.18 5.55 -15.59
C LEU A 258 -0.78 5.99 -15.17
N TYR A 259 -0.31 5.52 -14.02
CA TYR A 259 0.90 6.06 -13.42
C TYR A 259 2.03 5.04 -13.40
N VAL A 260 1.77 3.78 -13.07
CA VAL A 260 2.81 2.76 -12.94
C VAL A 260 3.16 2.13 -14.29
N ASP A 261 2.16 1.57 -14.97
CA ASP A 261 2.39 0.86 -16.23
C ASP A 261 2.76 1.85 -17.35
N GLN A 262 2.02 2.97 -17.44
CA GLN A 262 2.28 4.00 -18.46
C GLN A 262 3.66 4.65 -18.31
N SER A 263 4.13 4.88 -17.09
CA SER A 263 5.50 5.37 -16.86
C SER A 263 6.57 4.31 -17.03
N ALA A 264 6.19 3.06 -17.27
CA ALA A 264 7.08 1.90 -17.30
C ALA A 264 7.96 1.80 -16.03
N LEU A 265 7.35 2.04 -14.85
CA LEU A 265 8.05 2.12 -13.59
C LEU A 265 8.87 0.85 -13.31
N ALA A 266 8.29 -0.33 -13.54
CA ALA A 266 8.97 -1.61 -13.33
C ALA A 266 10.27 -1.74 -14.14
N GLU A 267 10.29 -1.26 -15.41
CA GLU A 267 11.49 -1.27 -16.25
C GLU A 267 12.53 -0.24 -15.76
N ARG A 268 12.08 0.93 -15.31
CA ARG A 268 12.96 2.01 -14.80
C ARG A 268 13.64 1.65 -13.47
N LEU A 269 13.06 0.73 -12.74
CA LEU A 269 13.63 0.18 -11.52
C LEU A 269 14.72 -0.86 -11.78
N GLN A 270 14.83 -1.39 -13.00
CA GLN A 270 15.89 -2.33 -13.33
C GLN A 270 17.25 -1.63 -13.32
N LEU A 271 18.25 -2.34 -12.78
CA LEU A 271 19.62 -1.87 -12.80
C LEU A 271 20.27 -2.14 -14.16
N PRO A 272 21.10 -1.22 -14.68
CA PRO A 272 21.98 -1.53 -15.80
C PRO A 272 22.89 -2.72 -15.45
N ALA A 273 23.23 -3.53 -16.45
CA ALA A 273 24.07 -4.70 -16.25
C ALA A 273 25.37 -4.35 -15.53
N GLY A 274 25.68 -5.07 -14.46
CA GLY A 274 26.89 -4.91 -13.66
C GLY A 274 26.91 -3.72 -12.72
N LYS A 275 25.79 -3.00 -12.53
CA LYS A 275 25.67 -1.88 -11.57
C LYS A 275 24.97 -2.31 -10.30
N SER A 276 25.41 -1.74 -9.17
CA SER A 276 24.71 -1.84 -7.88
C SER A 276 23.69 -0.71 -7.70
N PRO A 277 22.72 -0.85 -6.77
CA PRO A 277 21.74 0.21 -6.48
C PRO A 277 22.36 1.55 -6.05
N GLU A 278 23.54 1.54 -5.46
CA GLU A 278 24.27 2.71 -4.99
C GLU A 278 24.96 3.47 -6.14
N GLU A 279 25.32 2.78 -7.21
CA GLU A 279 25.98 3.36 -8.39
C GLU A 279 25.01 4.00 -9.39
N VAL A 280 23.70 3.80 -9.21
CA VAL A 280 22.67 4.36 -10.08
C VAL A 280 21.93 5.46 -9.32
N PRO A 281 21.74 6.66 -9.92
CA PRO A 281 20.95 7.71 -9.28
C PRO A 281 19.58 7.21 -8.89
N GLU A 282 19.10 7.58 -7.71
CA GLU A 282 17.76 7.26 -7.24
C GLU A 282 16.69 7.74 -8.22
N LEU A 283 15.65 6.94 -8.43
CA LEU A 283 14.46 7.34 -9.18
C LEU A 283 13.56 8.14 -8.25
N VAL A 284 13.12 9.30 -8.68
CA VAL A 284 12.29 10.19 -7.86
C VAL A 284 10.92 10.36 -8.50
N ILE A 285 9.87 10.09 -7.74
CA ILE A 285 8.48 10.31 -8.13
C ILE A 285 7.91 11.43 -7.27
N TRP A 286 7.33 12.45 -7.91
CA TRP A 286 6.43 13.39 -7.25
C TRP A 286 4.99 12.95 -7.46
N ASP A 287 4.31 12.66 -6.38
CA ASP A 287 2.90 12.28 -6.33
C ASP A 287 2.09 13.50 -5.85
N VAL A 288 1.47 14.20 -6.78
CA VAL A 288 0.83 15.49 -6.57
C VAL A 288 -0.69 15.32 -6.49
N GLY A 289 -1.24 15.51 -5.29
CA GLY A 289 -2.61 15.16 -4.97
C GLY A 289 -2.69 13.74 -4.41
N LEU A 290 -2.17 13.54 -3.19
CA LEU A 290 -2.09 12.23 -2.54
C LEU A 290 -3.46 11.55 -2.37
N GLY A 291 -4.49 12.33 -2.01
CA GLY A 291 -5.84 11.84 -1.80
C GLY A 291 -5.89 10.68 -0.82
N ALA A 292 -6.44 9.54 -1.26
CA ALA A 292 -6.45 8.27 -0.51
C ALA A 292 -5.22 7.38 -0.79
N ALA A 293 -4.13 7.96 -1.29
CA ALA A 293 -2.83 7.34 -1.56
C ALA A 293 -2.86 6.17 -2.57
N ALA A 294 -3.76 6.18 -3.54
CA ALA A 294 -3.83 5.11 -4.53
C ALA A 294 -2.58 5.08 -5.42
N ASN A 295 -2.16 6.24 -5.94
CA ASN A 295 -1.00 6.38 -6.84
C ASN A 295 0.30 6.04 -6.12
N ALA A 296 0.48 6.60 -4.91
CA ALA A 296 1.62 6.31 -4.06
C ALA A 296 1.73 4.81 -3.76
N MET A 297 0.62 4.17 -3.35
CA MET A 297 0.61 2.75 -3.04
C MET A 297 0.81 1.86 -4.27
N ALA A 298 0.35 2.27 -5.44
CA ALA A 298 0.64 1.55 -6.68
C ALA A 298 2.15 1.57 -7.01
N ALA A 299 2.81 2.72 -6.82
CA ALA A 299 4.25 2.84 -7.00
C ALA A 299 5.04 2.01 -5.96
N VAL A 300 4.62 2.05 -4.68
CA VAL A 300 5.21 1.23 -3.60
C VAL A 300 5.10 -0.25 -3.93
N GLN A 301 3.92 -0.74 -4.30
CA GLN A 301 3.69 -2.15 -4.65
C GLN A 301 4.51 -2.59 -5.88
N CYS A 302 4.63 -1.71 -6.88
CA CYS A 302 5.47 -1.97 -8.05
C CYS A 302 6.95 -2.13 -7.66
N TYR A 303 7.45 -1.25 -6.80
CA TYR A 303 8.82 -1.35 -6.28
C TYR A 303 9.04 -2.65 -5.50
N GLU A 304 8.17 -2.95 -4.55
CA GLU A 304 8.26 -4.16 -3.71
C GLU A 304 8.22 -5.44 -4.56
N ALA A 305 7.34 -5.47 -5.57
CA ALA A 305 7.27 -6.60 -6.51
C ALA A 305 8.56 -6.77 -7.32
N ALA A 306 9.16 -5.67 -7.79
CA ALA A 306 10.42 -5.72 -8.53
C ALA A 306 11.59 -6.10 -7.61
N ALA A 307 11.68 -5.52 -6.43
CA ALA A 307 12.74 -5.78 -5.44
C ALA A 307 12.69 -7.21 -4.85
N ALA A 308 11.53 -7.85 -4.88
CA ALA A 308 11.40 -9.25 -4.52
C ALA A 308 12.06 -10.21 -5.52
N GLN A 309 12.30 -9.77 -6.75
CA GLN A 309 12.94 -10.57 -7.79
C GLN A 309 14.47 -10.38 -7.84
N GLY A 310 14.99 -9.35 -7.17
CA GLY A 310 16.41 -9.07 -7.12
C GLY A 310 16.72 -7.60 -6.84
N PRO A 311 18.00 -7.21 -6.87
CA PRO A 311 18.39 -5.83 -6.65
C PRO A 311 17.78 -4.88 -7.69
N VAL A 312 17.24 -3.76 -7.25
CA VAL A 312 16.62 -2.73 -8.09
C VAL A 312 17.18 -1.35 -7.78
N ARG A 313 17.01 -0.41 -8.69
CA ARG A 313 17.31 1.00 -8.52
C ARG A 313 16.51 1.56 -7.33
N ARG A 314 17.12 2.37 -6.48
CA ARG A 314 16.45 3.01 -5.35
C ARG A 314 15.32 3.91 -5.84
N LEU A 315 14.22 3.98 -5.05
CA LEU A 315 13.04 4.78 -5.33
C LEU A 315 12.75 5.72 -4.16
N LYS A 316 12.62 7.00 -4.47
CA LYS A 316 12.11 8.01 -3.56
C LYS A 316 10.76 8.53 -4.06
N LEU A 317 9.75 8.37 -3.23
CA LEU A 317 8.43 8.91 -3.46
C LEU A 317 8.26 10.18 -2.61
N ILE A 318 7.79 11.28 -3.21
CA ILE A 318 7.48 12.53 -2.53
C ILE A 318 6.05 12.88 -2.86
N SER A 319 5.16 12.76 -1.88
CA SER A 319 3.74 13.11 -2.03
C SER A 319 3.46 14.50 -1.51
N PHE A 320 2.56 15.21 -2.19
CA PHE A 320 2.10 16.55 -1.83
C PHE A 320 0.60 16.52 -1.60
N GLU A 321 0.15 17.04 -0.46
CA GLU A 321 -1.28 17.10 -0.13
C GLU A 321 -1.57 18.28 0.80
N ASN A 322 -2.60 19.04 0.48
CA ASN A 322 -3.01 20.20 1.27
C ASN A 322 -4.05 19.86 2.33
N ASP A 323 -4.79 18.75 2.16
CA ASP A 323 -5.82 18.30 3.08
C ASP A 323 -5.76 16.77 3.28
N LEU A 324 -5.17 16.38 4.38
CA LEU A 324 -4.95 14.97 4.72
C LEU A 324 -6.20 14.25 5.26
N ASP A 325 -7.36 14.92 5.35
CA ASP A 325 -8.57 14.29 5.87
C ASP A 325 -9.10 13.17 4.95
N SER A 326 -8.85 13.25 3.65
CA SER A 326 -9.12 12.16 2.71
C SER A 326 -8.32 10.89 3.06
N LEU A 327 -7.03 11.01 3.34
CA LEU A 327 -6.17 9.90 3.74
C LEU A 327 -6.54 9.39 5.15
N ARG A 328 -6.76 10.29 6.10
CA ARG A 328 -7.20 9.94 7.47
C ARG A 328 -8.50 9.14 7.45
N LEU A 329 -9.47 9.58 6.64
CA LEU A 329 -10.74 8.89 6.45
C LEU A 329 -10.54 7.50 5.84
N ALA A 330 -9.77 7.38 4.78
CA ALA A 330 -9.48 6.11 4.13
C ALA A 330 -8.75 5.13 5.06
N LEU A 331 -7.77 5.60 5.84
CA LEU A 331 -7.06 4.82 6.86
C LEU A 331 -7.98 4.34 8.00
N THR A 332 -8.97 5.15 8.40
CA THR A 332 -9.98 4.74 9.36
C THR A 332 -10.87 3.61 8.81
N HIS A 333 -10.99 3.51 7.49
CA HIS A 333 -11.84 2.56 6.78
C HIS A 333 -11.05 1.55 5.93
N LYS A 334 -9.92 1.01 6.42
CA LYS A 334 -9.05 0.05 5.70
C LYS A 334 -9.77 -1.20 5.19
N SER A 335 -10.96 -1.53 5.68
CA SER A 335 -11.79 -2.59 5.12
C SER A 335 -12.28 -2.27 3.71
N TYR A 336 -12.50 -1.00 3.41
CA TYR A 336 -12.88 -0.50 2.09
C TYR A 336 -11.65 -0.14 1.23
N PHE A 337 -10.50 0.15 1.86
CA PHE A 337 -9.25 0.52 1.22
C PHE A 337 -8.13 -0.48 1.55
N PRO A 338 -8.18 -1.71 1.02
CA PRO A 338 -7.24 -2.78 1.39
C PRO A 338 -5.77 -2.46 1.05
N ASN A 339 -5.53 -1.61 0.05
CA ASN A 339 -4.20 -1.11 -0.31
C ASN A 339 -3.53 -0.31 0.82
N LEU A 340 -4.30 0.25 1.75
CA LEU A 340 -3.78 0.98 2.90
C LEU A 340 -3.44 0.08 4.10
N ARG A 341 -3.57 -1.24 3.97
CA ARG A 341 -3.07 -2.21 4.96
C ARG A 341 -1.57 -2.41 4.80
N HIS A 342 -0.85 -1.31 4.82
CA HIS A 342 0.60 -1.22 4.65
C HIS A 342 1.14 -0.20 5.65
N SER A 343 2.40 -0.34 6.09
CA SER A 343 3.00 0.55 7.09
C SER A 343 3.32 1.96 6.57
N GLY A 344 3.49 2.11 5.25
CA GLY A 344 3.83 3.40 4.63
C GLY A 344 2.81 4.51 4.89
N PRO A 345 1.51 4.34 4.54
CA PRO A 345 0.50 5.37 4.70
C PRO A 345 0.34 5.90 6.13
N ASP A 346 0.29 4.98 7.13
CA ASP A 346 0.23 5.38 8.54
C ASP A 346 1.49 6.15 8.97
N ALA A 347 2.66 5.71 8.49
CA ALA A 347 3.92 6.32 8.85
C ALA A 347 4.10 7.72 8.26
N VAL A 348 3.77 7.91 6.97
CA VAL A 348 3.86 9.24 6.36
C VAL A 348 2.85 10.20 6.93
N LEU A 349 1.63 9.75 7.26
CA LEU A 349 0.65 10.57 7.94
C LEU A 349 1.10 11.00 9.34
N ALA A 350 1.76 10.10 10.08
CA ALA A 350 2.19 10.37 11.46
C ALA A 350 3.51 11.14 11.58
N ARG A 351 4.43 10.98 10.64
CA ARG A 351 5.82 11.47 10.74
C ARG A 351 6.31 12.26 9.53
N GLY A 352 5.51 12.39 8.48
CA GLY A 352 5.89 13.02 7.21
C GLY A 352 6.87 12.17 6.37
N GLN A 353 7.32 11.03 6.86
CA GLN A 353 8.31 10.19 6.17
C GLN A 353 8.19 8.72 6.54
N TRP A 354 8.59 7.88 5.60
CA TRP A 354 8.70 6.43 5.78
C TRP A 354 9.83 5.87 4.90
N THR A 355 10.54 4.87 5.41
CA THR A 355 11.49 4.06 4.64
C THR A 355 11.15 2.60 4.87
N SER A 356 11.08 1.83 3.80
CA SER A 356 10.82 0.39 3.89
C SER A 356 11.98 -0.30 4.62
N ARG A 357 11.65 -1.07 5.65
CA ARG A 357 12.66 -1.87 6.34
C ARG A 357 13.11 -3.07 5.54
N GLN A 358 12.17 -3.66 4.81
CA GLN A 358 12.45 -4.82 3.98
C GLN A 358 13.25 -4.44 2.73
N PHE A 359 13.00 -3.25 2.19
CA PHE A 359 13.65 -2.72 1.02
C PHE A 359 14.20 -1.31 1.29
N PRO A 360 15.37 -1.19 1.94
CA PRO A 360 15.90 0.11 2.37
C PRO A 360 16.09 1.14 1.23
N GLY A 361 16.11 0.67 -0.02
CA GLY A 361 16.13 1.51 -1.20
C GLY A 361 14.79 2.17 -1.56
N LEU A 362 13.71 1.90 -0.81
CA LEU A 362 12.40 2.52 -0.98
C LEU A 362 12.13 3.50 0.16
N SER A 363 11.93 4.77 -0.17
CA SER A 363 11.57 5.82 0.77
C SER A 363 10.36 6.63 0.30
N TRP A 364 9.61 7.16 1.25
CA TRP A 364 8.43 7.98 1.00
C TRP A 364 8.41 9.19 1.94
N GLU A 365 8.28 10.37 1.38
CA GLU A 365 8.20 11.66 2.05
C GLU A 365 6.82 12.29 1.77
N LEU A 366 6.19 12.90 2.76
CA LEU A 366 4.94 13.64 2.63
C LEU A 366 5.20 15.12 2.97
N LEU A 367 4.87 15.99 2.04
CA LEU A 367 4.89 17.44 2.20
C LEU A 367 3.45 17.96 2.30
N GLU A 368 2.99 18.16 3.54
CA GLU A 368 1.65 18.69 3.83
C GLU A 368 1.61 20.20 3.59
N GLY A 369 0.62 20.66 2.83
CA GLY A 369 0.36 22.06 2.50
C GLY A 369 0.19 22.31 1.01
N ASP A 370 0.04 23.57 0.63
CA ASP A 370 -0.10 23.98 -0.77
C ASP A 370 1.08 23.50 -1.62
N PHE A 371 0.78 22.83 -2.72
CA PHE A 371 1.80 22.26 -3.62
C PHE A 371 2.82 23.30 -4.08
N TRP A 372 2.34 24.50 -4.42
CA TRP A 372 3.20 25.55 -4.97
C TRP A 372 4.17 26.13 -3.93
N GLU A 373 3.83 26.04 -2.65
CA GLU A 373 4.69 26.44 -1.54
C GLU A 373 5.64 25.32 -1.12
N ARG A 374 5.18 24.06 -1.21
CA ARG A 374 5.93 22.87 -0.75
C ARG A 374 6.88 22.29 -1.80
N ALA A 375 6.53 22.33 -3.08
CA ALA A 375 7.38 21.76 -4.12
C ALA A 375 8.82 22.32 -4.19
N PRO A 376 9.07 23.61 -3.92
CA PRO A 376 10.45 24.11 -3.81
C PRO A 376 11.24 23.53 -2.64
N GLN A 377 10.55 22.96 -1.61
CA GLN A 377 11.16 22.39 -0.40
C GLN A 377 11.40 20.89 -0.54
N ALA A 378 10.96 20.27 -1.64
CA ALA A 378 11.15 18.84 -1.89
C ALA A 378 12.64 18.48 -1.85
N SER A 379 12.94 17.37 -1.19
CA SER A 379 14.31 16.91 -0.98
C SER A 379 15.04 16.48 -2.26
N ALA A 380 14.30 16.24 -3.37
CA ALA A 380 14.84 15.89 -4.68
C ALA A 380 13.90 16.33 -5.82
N LYS A 381 14.49 16.66 -6.99
CA LYS A 381 13.74 16.92 -8.23
C LYS A 381 13.21 15.62 -8.83
N PRO A 382 12.02 15.63 -9.45
CA PRO A 382 11.39 14.43 -9.96
C PRO A 382 12.01 13.95 -11.28
N ASP A 383 12.02 12.64 -11.47
CA ASP A 383 12.12 11.98 -12.78
C ASP A 383 10.69 11.74 -13.34
N LEU A 384 9.72 11.45 -12.46
CA LEU A 384 8.33 11.23 -12.80
C LEU A 384 7.43 12.11 -11.93
N VAL A 385 6.37 12.67 -12.53
CA VAL A 385 5.34 13.43 -11.82
C VAL A 385 3.98 12.81 -12.09
N PHE A 386 3.32 12.34 -11.04
CA PHE A 386 1.94 11.89 -11.06
C PHE A 386 1.08 13.10 -10.68
N TYR A 387 0.50 13.77 -11.69
CA TYR A 387 -0.24 15.03 -11.52
C TYR A 387 -1.73 14.75 -11.46
N ASP A 388 -2.24 14.58 -10.23
CA ASP A 388 -3.57 14.03 -9.96
C ASP A 388 -4.42 14.89 -9.00
N PHE A 389 -4.49 16.17 -9.26
CA PHE A 389 -5.43 17.05 -8.56
C PHE A 389 -6.88 16.75 -8.94
N PHE A 390 -7.84 17.19 -8.12
CA PHE A 390 -9.24 17.26 -8.54
C PHE A 390 -9.38 18.03 -9.86
N SER A 391 -10.52 17.84 -10.55
CA SER A 391 -10.74 18.42 -11.86
C SER A 391 -10.61 19.97 -11.84
N HIS A 392 -10.43 20.54 -13.01
CA HIS A 392 -10.35 22.00 -13.18
C HIS A 392 -11.56 22.76 -12.63
N LYS A 393 -12.67 22.09 -12.37
CA LYS A 393 -13.88 22.69 -11.76
C LYS A 393 -13.69 22.87 -10.24
N THR A 394 -12.94 21.98 -9.62
CA THR A 394 -12.70 21.96 -8.17
C THR A 394 -11.39 22.65 -7.81
N ASP A 395 -10.29 22.31 -8.49
CA ASP A 395 -8.95 22.87 -8.27
C ASP A 395 -8.50 23.77 -9.42
N THR A 396 -9.34 24.75 -9.78
CA THR A 396 -9.12 25.65 -10.93
C THR A 396 -7.70 26.26 -10.95
N ALA A 397 -7.14 26.57 -9.79
CA ALA A 397 -5.82 27.17 -9.67
C ALA A 397 -4.70 26.29 -10.23
N CYS A 398 -4.79 24.96 -10.06
CA CYS A 398 -3.78 24.01 -10.47
C CYS A 398 -3.76 23.73 -11.98
N TRP A 399 -4.81 24.12 -12.70
CA TRP A 399 -5.00 23.89 -14.13
C TRP A 399 -4.86 25.15 -15.00
N LYS A 400 -4.33 26.26 -14.42
CA LYS A 400 -4.11 27.52 -15.15
C LYS A 400 -2.75 27.54 -15.87
N LEU A 401 -2.62 28.40 -16.87
CA LEU A 401 -1.38 28.62 -17.62
C LEU A 401 -0.18 28.95 -16.72
N ALA A 402 -0.39 29.89 -15.79
CA ALA A 402 0.66 30.28 -14.83
C ALA A 402 1.14 29.09 -14.00
N SER A 403 0.23 28.17 -13.65
CA SER A 403 0.55 26.96 -12.89
C SER A 403 1.36 25.97 -13.71
N PHE A 404 1.03 25.76 -14.99
CA PHE A 404 1.83 24.91 -15.87
C PHE A 404 3.21 25.49 -16.14
N ALA A 405 3.33 26.82 -16.31
CA ALA A 405 4.63 27.48 -16.46
C ALA A 405 5.47 27.33 -15.19
N ARG A 406 4.87 27.55 -14.02
CA ARG A 406 5.54 27.34 -12.73
C ARG A 406 5.94 25.88 -12.53
N LEU A 407 5.07 24.93 -12.89
CA LEU A 407 5.35 23.50 -12.83
C LEU A 407 6.55 23.14 -13.71
N PHE A 408 6.60 23.64 -14.94
CA PHE A 408 7.73 23.41 -15.85
C PHE A 408 9.05 23.83 -15.22
N GLU A 409 9.12 25.02 -14.65
CA GLU A 409 10.32 25.52 -13.96
C GLU A 409 10.66 24.72 -12.69
N LEU A 410 9.65 24.25 -11.94
CA LEU A 410 9.85 23.43 -10.74
C LEU A 410 10.42 22.06 -11.06
N VAL A 411 9.95 21.40 -12.11
CA VAL A 411 10.35 20.02 -12.43
C VAL A 411 11.54 19.96 -13.38
N ARG A 412 11.85 21.03 -14.08
CA ARG A 412 13.01 21.10 -14.99
C ARG A 412 14.32 20.90 -14.21
N SER A 413 15.14 20.00 -14.68
CA SER A 413 16.48 19.70 -14.16
C SER A 413 17.38 19.26 -15.30
N GLU A 414 18.62 18.87 -15.01
CA GLU A 414 19.54 18.26 -16.00
C GLU A 414 19.00 16.92 -16.54
N ARG A 415 18.20 16.22 -15.73
CA ARG A 415 17.48 15.02 -16.15
C ARG A 415 16.09 15.41 -16.67
N SER A 416 15.65 14.75 -17.74
CA SER A 416 14.29 14.92 -18.26
C SER A 416 13.27 14.37 -17.24
N ALA A 417 12.26 15.19 -16.92
CA ALA A 417 11.13 14.75 -16.12
C ALA A 417 9.92 14.45 -17.02
N GLU A 418 9.18 13.40 -16.67
CA GLU A 418 7.95 12.98 -17.33
C GLU A 418 6.76 13.16 -16.38
N LEU A 419 5.71 13.82 -16.89
CA LEU A 419 4.48 14.09 -16.17
C LEU A 419 3.35 13.25 -16.76
N PHE A 420 2.57 12.62 -15.88
CA PHE A 420 1.39 11.82 -16.20
C PHE A 420 0.17 12.42 -15.52
N THR A 421 -0.91 12.61 -16.26
CA THR A 421 -2.19 13.07 -15.70
C THR A 421 -3.37 12.40 -16.38
N TYR A 422 -4.43 12.17 -15.63
CA TYR A 422 -5.67 11.56 -16.12
C TYR A 422 -6.44 12.45 -17.11
N SER A 423 -6.06 13.74 -17.24
CA SER A 423 -6.76 14.69 -18.09
C SER A 423 -6.45 14.50 -19.57
N ALA A 424 -7.47 14.38 -20.40
CA ALA A 424 -7.36 14.40 -21.88
C ALA A 424 -7.78 15.75 -22.47
N SER A 425 -8.00 16.77 -21.62
CA SER A 425 -8.53 18.07 -22.02
C SER A 425 -7.61 18.79 -23.01
N THR A 426 -8.20 19.30 -24.10
CA THR A 426 -7.48 20.12 -25.09
C THR A 426 -6.84 21.34 -24.45
N ALA A 427 -7.51 22.00 -23.49
CA ALA A 427 -6.99 23.15 -22.77
C ALA A 427 -5.76 22.81 -21.92
N VAL A 428 -5.78 21.64 -21.23
CA VAL A 428 -4.64 21.15 -20.45
C VAL A 428 -3.44 20.88 -21.35
N ARG A 429 -3.65 20.17 -22.46
CA ARG A 429 -2.57 19.88 -23.45
C ARG A 429 -1.97 21.15 -24.04
N ALA A 430 -2.84 22.11 -24.41
CA ALA A 430 -2.40 23.40 -24.93
C ALA A 430 -1.65 24.22 -23.86
N GLY A 431 -2.12 24.19 -22.62
CA GLY A 431 -1.44 24.85 -21.50
C GLY A 431 -0.06 24.29 -21.20
N LEU A 432 0.09 22.96 -21.25
CA LEU A 432 1.39 22.29 -21.08
C LEU A 432 2.35 22.60 -22.23
N LEU A 433 1.88 22.57 -23.49
CA LEU A 433 2.67 22.99 -24.66
C LEU A 433 3.12 24.44 -24.52
N HIS A 434 2.20 25.33 -24.15
CA HIS A 434 2.53 26.73 -23.94
C HIS A 434 3.57 26.94 -22.83
N ALA A 435 3.56 26.13 -21.78
CA ALA A 435 4.56 26.16 -20.71
C ALA A 435 5.95 25.66 -21.17
N GLY A 436 6.03 24.92 -22.27
CA GLY A 436 7.29 24.42 -22.83
C GLY A 436 7.45 22.90 -22.73
N PHE A 437 6.44 22.19 -22.23
CA PHE A 437 6.46 20.70 -22.24
C PHE A 437 6.25 20.15 -23.65
N PHE A 438 6.91 19.06 -23.96
CA PHE A 438 6.55 18.18 -25.07
C PHE A 438 5.38 17.29 -24.65
N VAL A 439 4.29 17.29 -25.39
CA VAL A 439 3.04 16.67 -24.98
C VAL A 439 2.67 15.50 -25.87
N GLY A 440 2.29 14.39 -25.26
CA GLY A 440 1.83 13.18 -25.92
C GLY A 440 0.46 12.70 -25.43
N ALA A 441 -0.12 11.77 -26.17
CA ALA A 441 -1.29 11.03 -25.75
C ALA A 441 -0.84 9.82 -24.91
N GLY A 442 -1.41 9.71 -23.72
CA GLY A 442 -1.22 8.54 -22.85
C GLY A 442 -2.32 7.48 -23.04
N VAL A 443 -2.25 6.39 -22.27
CA VAL A 443 -3.23 5.32 -22.29
C VAL A 443 -4.60 5.77 -21.82
N GLY A 444 -5.65 5.16 -22.36
CA GLY A 444 -7.02 5.40 -21.90
C GLY A 444 -7.36 4.63 -20.63
N THR A 445 -8.35 5.13 -19.89
CA THR A 445 -8.90 4.44 -18.71
C THR A 445 -10.42 4.43 -18.74
N GLY A 446 -11.00 3.25 -18.59
CA GLY A 446 -12.45 3.11 -18.56
C GLY A 446 -13.13 3.74 -19.75
N VAL A 447 -13.87 4.84 -19.53
CA VAL A 447 -14.60 5.59 -20.58
C VAL A 447 -13.72 6.57 -21.36
N LYS A 448 -12.52 6.91 -20.89
CA LYS A 448 -11.63 7.85 -21.58
C LYS A 448 -10.76 7.10 -22.59
N LYS A 449 -10.72 7.61 -23.83
CA LYS A 449 -9.92 6.99 -24.90
C LYS A 449 -8.43 7.21 -24.73
N ASP A 450 -8.02 8.30 -24.12
CA ASP A 450 -6.64 8.69 -23.88
C ASP A 450 -6.50 9.58 -22.64
N THR A 451 -5.27 9.81 -22.23
CA THR A 451 -4.84 10.69 -21.14
C THR A 451 -3.71 11.58 -21.66
N THR A 452 -3.01 12.30 -20.78
CA THR A 452 -1.92 13.18 -21.22
C THR A 452 -0.61 12.81 -20.55
N VAL A 453 0.44 12.74 -21.35
CA VAL A 453 1.84 12.65 -20.93
C VAL A 453 2.56 13.93 -21.36
N ALA A 454 3.44 14.48 -20.52
CA ALA A 454 4.24 15.64 -20.86
C ALA A 454 5.68 15.48 -20.38
N LEU A 455 6.64 16.03 -21.14
CA LEU A 455 8.07 15.89 -20.89
C LEU A 455 8.74 17.26 -20.88
N THR A 456 9.75 17.43 -20.02
CA THR A 456 10.48 18.72 -19.88
C THR A 456 11.55 18.91 -20.95
N SER A 457 11.99 17.87 -21.66
CA SER A 457 12.96 17.99 -22.76
C SER A 457 12.49 17.23 -23.99
N GLY A 458 12.94 17.67 -25.14
CA GLY A 458 12.71 16.96 -26.39
C GLY A 458 13.22 15.53 -26.31
N TRP A 459 12.53 14.65 -26.96
CA TRP A 459 12.77 13.23 -26.96
C TRP A 459 14.08 12.86 -27.66
N ALA A 460 15.13 12.53 -26.91
CA ALA A 460 16.35 11.93 -27.46
C ALA A 460 16.21 10.40 -27.41
N GLY A 461 15.63 9.80 -28.44
CA GLY A 461 15.46 8.34 -28.55
C GLY A 461 14.06 7.93 -29.05
N ALA A 462 13.81 6.62 -29.21
CA ALA A 462 12.50 6.12 -29.59
C ALA A 462 11.48 6.41 -28.47
N PRO A 463 10.43 7.18 -28.73
CA PRO A 463 9.51 7.64 -27.70
C PRO A 463 8.67 6.48 -27.14
N ARG A 464 8.59 6.35 -25.82
CA ARG A 464 7.65 5.44 -25.16
C ARG A 464 6.19 5.83 -25.44
N HIS A 465 5.95 7.11 -25.66
CA HIS A 465 4.62 7.69 -25.94
C HIS A 465 4.67 8.53 -27.22
N ALA A 466 3.68 8.39 -28.08
CA ALA A 466 3.58 9.21 -29.26
C ALA A 466 3.28 10.67 -28.89
N LEU A 467 4.13 11.61 -29.31
CA LEU A 467 3.87 13.03 -29.19
C LEU A 467 2.67 13.44 -30.06
N LEU A 468 1.95 14.49 -29.64
CA LEU A 468 0.88 15.08 -30.43
C LEU A 468 1.47 15.64 -31.73
N GLY A 469 1.00 15.19 -32.86
CA GLY A 469 1.42 15.64 -34.19
C GLY A 469 0.57 16.78 -34.75
N ALA A 470 0.84 17.18 -36.00
CA ALA A 470 0.09 18.22 -36.70
C ALA A 470 -1.43 17.97 -36.77
N GLU A 471 -1.85 16.71 -36.78
CA GLU A 471 -3.29 16.35 -36.72
C GLU A 471 -3.97 16.85 -35.46
N TRP A 472 -3.25 16.88 -34.34
CA TRP A 472 -3.79 17.40 -33.08
C TRP A 472 -4.01 18.92 -33.16
N LEU A 473 -3.16 19.68 -33.85
CA LEU A 473 -3.37 21.11 -34.08
C LEU A 473 -4.71 21.36 -34.76
N GLY A 474 -5.06 20.52 -35.76
CA GLY A 474 -6.37 20.63 -36.43
C GLY A 474 -7.57 20.31 -35.51
N LYS A 475 -7.40 19.43 -34.52
CA LYS A 475 -8.42 19.20 -33.48
C LYS A 475 -8.50 20.36 -32.51
N TRP A 476 -7.36 20.91 -32.10
CA TRP A 476 -7.26 22.06 -31.21
C TRP A 476 -7.91 23.31 -31.83
N ASP A 477 -7.67 23.57 -33.13
CA ASP A 477 -8.30 24.69 -33.85
C ASP A 477 -9.83 24.66 -33.84
N ARG A 478 -10.42 23.46 -33.89
CA ARG A 478 -11.89 23.26 -33.84
C ARG A 478 -12.45 23.13 -32.42
N SER A 479 -11.61 23.16 -31.40
CA SER A 479 -12.06 23.00 -30.02
C SER A 479 -12.72 24.25 -29.47
N GLN A 480 -13.86 24.11 -28.81
CA GLN A 480 -14.48 25.20 -28.04
C GLN A 480 -13.58 25.64 -26.84
N ALA A 481 -12.74 24.76 -26.34
CA ALA A 481 -11.75 25.04 -25.30
C ALA A 481 -10.35 25.23 -25.90
N LYS A 482 -10.25 25.95 -27.02
CA LYS A 482 -8.98 26.26 -27.69
C LYS A 482 -8.06 27.11 -26.81
N PHE A 483 -8.64 28.08 -26.11
CA PHE A 483 -7.92 28.99 -25.24
C PHE A 483 -8.28 28.77 -23.78
N PRO A 484 -7.35 28.94 -22.85
CA PRO A 484 -7.66 29.04 -21.44
C PRO A 484 -8.56 30.25 -21.16
N ASP A 485 -9.40 30.16 -20.11
CA ASP A 485 -10.29 31.25 -19.71
C ASP A 485 -9.51 32.50 -19.32
N GLY A 486 -10.08 33.66 -19.64
CA GLY A 486 -9.59 34.96 -19.21
C GLY A 486 -8.51 35.61 -20.11
N LEU A 487 -8.12 34.98 -21.24
CA LEU A 487 -7.18 35.57 -22.17
C LEU A 487 -7.86 36.68 -23.03
N THR A 488 -7.22 37.83 -23.11
CA THR A 488 -7.55 38.90 -24.05
C THR A 488 -7.21 38.52 -25.48
N GLU A 489 -7.76 39.21 -26.48
CA GLU A 489 -7.50 38.86 -27.89
C GLU A 489 -6.01 38.91 -28.27
N PRO A 490 -5.20 39.90 -27.87
CA PRO A 490 -3.76 39.89 -28.11
C PRO A 490 -3.05 38.70 -27.46
N GLU A 491 -3.47 38.30 -26.23
CA GLU A 491 -2.90 37.15 -25.52
C GLU A 491 -3.25 35.83 -26.21
N ARG A 492 -4.46 35.72 -26.79
CA ARG A 492 -4.86 34.55 -27.59
C ARG A 492 -3.99 34.40 -28.83
N VAL A 493 -3.70 35.48 -29.53
CA VAL A 493 -2.81 35.45 -30.70
C VAL A 493 -1.41 35.01 -30.30
N ALA A 494 -0.85 35.58 -29.23
CA ALA A 494 0.47 35.20 -28.73
C ALA A 494 0.51 33.74 -28.25
N PHE A 495 -0.56 33.29 -27.61
CA PHE A 495 -0.70 31.90 -27.16
C PHE A 495 -0.72 30.93 -28.34
N GLU A 496 -1.51 31.22 -29.38
CA GLU A 496 -1.60 30.43 -30.59
C GLU A 496 -0.26 30.34 -31.33
N ASP A 497 0.39 31.49 -31.52
CA ASP A 497 1.71 31.57 -32.18
C ASP A 497 2.75 30.73 -31.44
N LYS A 498 2.78 30.80 -30.11
CA LYS A 498 3.70 30.01 -29.27
C LYS A 498 3.47 28.52 -29.41
N ILE A 499 2.21 28.05 -29.47
CA ILE A 499 1.91 26.61 -29.65
C ILE A 499 2.28 26.18 -31.06
N ARG A 500 1.96 26.94 -32.11
CA ARG A 500 2.26 26.57 -33.49
C ARG A 500 3.76 26.54 -33.78
N ARG A 501 4.56 27.35 -33.08
CA ARG A 501 6.03 27.38 -33.18
C ARG A 501 6.67 26.41 -32.15
N HIS A 502 5.91 25.66 -31.40
CA HIS A 502 6.50 24.74 -30.45
C HIS A 502 7.40 23.72 -31.17
N PRO A 503 8.63 23.45 -30.66
CA PRO A 503 9.59 22.56 -31.35
C PRO A 503 9.03 21.17 -31.67
N GLN A 504 8.04 20.70 -30.93
CA GLN A 504 7.34 19.44 -31.18
C GLN A 504 6.66 19.37 -32.57
N PHE A 505 6.26 20.51 -33.13
CA PHE A 505 5.56 20.62 -34.41
C PHE A 505 6.45 21.16 -35.54
N ALA A 506 7.71 21.51 -35.21
CA ALA A 506 8.73 21.94 -36.16
C ALA A 506 9.44 20.69 -36.73
N GLY A 507 8.77 19.95 -37.59
CA GLY A 507 9.32 18.78 -38.28
C GLY A 507 8.98 18.81 -39.74
#